data_5ab0a9c3e9608836b918a6d3c82695ab
#
_entry.id   5ab0a9c3e9608836b918a6d3c82695ab
#
_cell.length_a   1.000
_cell.length_b   1.000
_cell.length_c   1.000
_cell.angle_alpha   90.00
_cell.angle_beta   90.00
_cell.angle_gamma   90.00
#
_symmetry.space_group_name_H-M   'P 1'
#
loop_
_entity.id
_entity.type
_entity.pdbx_description
1 polymer ?
#
loop_
_entity_poly.entity_id
_entity_poly.type
_entity_poly.pdbx_seq_one_letter_code
_entity_poly.pdbx_strand_id
1 'polypeptide(L)'
;FRAAENWRSRLSGLVPQAWPATPAMMDRALAALPEGDFETRWMSDGLARETRISLLTELESRGPVTVYESPAPILALAPAEIEDGAVRLTAQRARTGAARDITIEAHGRDPQGLPRLLATLPLRFDTDATTATGDLSLPAELRARLTRFEIMGQNTAGAVTLTDDSLKRREVALIAGRENREGLELLSPLHYLEQALIPSADLLDGALMDVLPANPDVIVLA
;
A
#
# COMPACT_ATOMS: atom_id res chain seq x y z
N PHE A 1 -0.82 28.10 25.39
CA PHE A 1 -1.91 27.65 26.26
C PHE A 1 -3.09 28.62 26.19
N ARG A 2 -4.31 28.11 26.28
CA ARG A 2 -5.57 28.86 26.21
C ARG A 2 -6.60 28.20 27.12
N ALA A 3 -7.54 29.00 27.66
CA ALA A 3 -8.65 28.46 28.42
C ALA A 3 -9.47 27.44 27.56
N ALA A 4 -10.01 26.40 28.20
CA ALA A 4 -10.77 25.33 27.54
C ALA A 4 -11.94 25.84 26.69
N GLU A 5 -12.60 26.92 27.14
CA GLU A 5 -13.71 27.56 26.42
C GLU A 5 -13.30 28.08 25.04
N ASN A 6 -12.05 28.59 24.90
CA ASN A 6 -11.53 29.08 23.64
C ASN A 6 -11.18 27.97 22.63
N TRP A 7 -11.08 26.72 23.10
CA TRP A 7 -10.85 25.56 22.24
C TRP A 7 -12.14 24.96 21.68
N ARG A 8 -13.25 25.09 22.39
CA ARG A 8 -14.52 24.45 22.00
C ARG A 8 -14.96 24.80 20.56
N SER A 9 -14.81 26.06 20.15
CA SER A 9 -15.12 26.51 18.80
C SER A 9 -14.09 26.11 17.73
N ARG A 10 -12.90 25.67 18.16
CA ARG A 10 -11.80 25.29 17.27
C ARG A 10 -11.68 23.79 17.05
N LEU A 11 -12.29 22.97 17.91
CA LEU A 11 -12.19 21.51 17.80
C LEU A 11 -12.74 20.99 16.46
N SER A 12 -13.81 21.57 15.94
CA SER A 12 -14.38 21.22 14.64
C SER A 12 -13.48 21.57 13.45
N GLY A 13 -12.51 22.48 13.64
CA GLY A 13 -11.55 22.87 12.61
C GLY A 13 -10.19 22.18 12.70
N LEU A 14 -10.02 21.21 13.64
CA LEU A 14 -8.81 20.41 13.70
C LEU A 14 -8.79 19.39 12.57
N VAL A 15 -7.79 19.52 11.71
CA VAL A 15 -7.58 18.58 10.60
C VAL A 15 -6.40 17.67 10.95
N PRO A 16 -6.59 16.34 10.97
CA PRO A 16 -5.49 15.40 11.14
C PRO A 16 -4.44 15.58 10.06
N GLN A 17 -3.16 15.47 10.44
CA GLN A 17 -2.04 15.54 9.49
C GLN A 17 -1.46 14.14 9.29
N ALA A 18 -1.09 13.82 8.05
CA ALA A 18 -0.67 12.47 7.66
C ALA A 18 0.75 12.11 8.10
N TRP A 19 1.57 13.07 8.55
CA TRP A 19 2.96 12.83 8.95
C TRP A 19 3.16 12.92 10.46
N PRO A 20 4.13 12.17 10.99
CA PRO A 20 4.46 12.23 12.41
C PRO A 20 5.08 13.57 12.79
N ALA A 21 4.95 13.93 14.07
CA ALA A 21 5.67 15.07 14.60
C ALA A 21 7.18 14.85 14.50
N THR A 22 7.89 15.86 14.02
CA THR A 22 9.37 15.82 13.96
C THR A 22 9.96 16.02 15.36
N PRO A 23 11.22 15.58 15.62
CA PRO A 23 11.90 15.88 16.90
C PRO A 23 11.85 17.35 17.26
N ALA A 24 12.12 18.26 16.32
CA ALA A 24 12.06 19.70 16.57
C ALA A 24 10.65 20.23 16.93
N MET A 25 9.59 19.56 16.49
CA MET A 25 8.22 19.86 16.92
C MET A 25 7.98 19.38 18.35
N MET A 26 8.52 18.23 18.72
CA MET A 26 8.43 17.69 20.08
C MET A 26 9.21 18.55 21.06
N ASP A 27 10.44 18.97 20.73
CA ASP A 27 11.24 19.88 21.55
C ASP A 27 10.52 21.22 21.80
N ARG A 28 9.89 21.77 20.74
CA ARG A 28 9.07 22.99 20.89
C ARG A 28 7.83 22.76 21.75
N ALA A 29 7.21 21.59 21.67
CA ALA A 29 6.06 21.25 22.51
C ALA A 29 6.48 21.13 23.99
N LEU A 30 7.62 20.48 24.27
CA LEU A 30 8.20 20.37 25.61
C LEU A 30 8.55 21.74 26.17
N ALA A 31 9.24 22.57 25.39
CA ALA A 31 9.61 23.95 25.82
C ALA A 31 8.39 24.87 26.07
N ALA A 32 7.24 24.54 25.48
CA ALA A 32 6.01 25.30 25.66
C ALA A 32 5.14 24.78 26.81
N LEU A 33 5.55 23.74 27.55
CA LEU A 33 4.80 23.25 28.71
C LEU A 33 4.75 24.33 29.79
N PRO A 34 3.63 24.43 30.54
CA PRO A 34 3.56 25.39 31.68
C PRO A 34 4.53 24.97 32.79
N GLU A 35 4.96 25.96 33.57
CA GLU A 35 5.69 25.70 34.81
C GLU A 35 4.75 25.11 35.87
N GLY A 36 5.32 24.25 36.74
CA GLY A 36 4.61 23.61 37.85
C GLY A 36 3.91 22.29 37.47
N ASP A 37 3.16 21.75 38.41
CA ASP A 37 2.47 20.48 38.28
C ASP A 37 1.14 20.65 37.55
N PHE A 38 0.80 19.66 36.68
CA PHE A 38 -0.46 19.63 35.97
C PHE A 38 -0.85 18.19 35.61
N GLU A 39 -2.15 17.96 35.41
CA GLU A 39 -2.67 16.68 34.88
C GLU A 39 -2.67 16.69 33.34
N THR A 40 -2.18 15.61 32.74
CA THR A 40 -2.19 15.45 31.30
C THR A 40 -3.24 14.44 30.86
N ARG A 41 -4.04 14.81 29.86
CA ARG A 41 -4.94 13.91 29.14
C ARG A 41 -4.51 13.84 27.69
N TRP A 42 -3.88 12.70 27.33
CA TRP A 42 -3.30 12.48 26.02
C TRP A 42 -4.23 11.70 25.11
N MET A 43 -4.69 12.31 24.02
CA MET A 43 -5.40 11.64 22.94
C MET A 43 -4.36 11.02 22.00
N SER A 44 -4.19 9.69 22.07
CA SER A 44 -3.21 8.95 21.28
C SER A 44 -3.81 8.42 19.99
N ASP A 45 -3.02 8.41 18.90
CA ASP A 45 -3.35 7.70 17.66
C ASP A 45 -3.08 6.19 17.76
N GLY A 46 -2.58 5.70 18.89
CA GLY A 46 -2.32 4.28 19.15
C GLY A 46 -1.08 3.71 18.46
N LEU A 47 -0.28 4.54 17.75
CA LEU A 47 0.97 4.11 17.13
C LEU A 47 2.16 4.33 18.05
N ALA A 48 3.01 3.32 18.21
CA ALA A 48 4.26 3.45 18.94
C ALA A 48 5.26 4.31 18.14
N ARG A 49 5.88 5.29 18.81
CA ARG A 49 6.91 6.17 18.24
C ARG A 49 7.95 6.49 19.31
N GLU A 50 9.21 6.34 18.99
CA GLU A 50 10.31 6.65 19.91
C GLU A 50 10.27 8.09 20.44
N THR A 51 9.94 9.05 19.58
CA THR A 51 9.82 10.46 19.94
C THR A 51 8.79 10.74 21.04
N ARG A 52 7.87 9.80 21.31
CA ARG A 52 6.84 9.96 22.36
C ARG A 52 7.31 9.52 23.74
N ILE A 53 8.36 8.72 23.83
CA ILE A 53 8.88 8.24 25.11
C ILE A 53 9.40 9.40 25.94
N SER A 54 10.24 10.25 25.35
CA SER A 54 10.77 11.45 26.02
C SER A 54 9.67 12.43 26.42
N LEU A 55 8.68 12.64 25.55
CA LEU A 55 7.52 13.47 25.87
C LEU A 55 6.73 12.89 27.05
N LEU A 56 6.45 11.58 27.07
CA LEU A 56 5.72 10.92 28.13
C LEU A 56 6.46 11.06 29.46
N THR A 57 7.77 10.80 29.47
CA THR A 57 8.62 10.92 30.67
C THR A 57 8.56 12.34 31.24
N GLU A 58 8.67 13.39 30.41
CA GLU A 58 8.57 14.76 30.85
C GLU A 58 7.17 15.11 31.37
N LEU A 59 6.09 14.62 30.71
CA LEU A 59 4.73 14.85 31.19
C LEU A 59 4.48 14.17 32.55
N GLU A 60 4.96 12.94 32.73
CA GLU A 60 4.86 12.18 33.99
C GLU A 60 5.64 12.82 35.11
N SER A 61 6.74 13.50 34.82
CA SER A 61 7.50 14.28 35.82
C SER A 61 6.74 15.50 36.37
N ARG A 62 5.72 15.98 35.62
CA ARG A 62 4.88 17.12 35.95
C ARG A 62 3.56 16.75 36.60
N GLY A 63 3.19 15.45 36.58
CA GLY A 63 1.98 14.98 37.22
C GLY A 63 1.32 13.80 36.49
N PRO A 64 0.09 13.41 36.88
CA PRO A 64 -0.57 12.24 36.31
C PRO A 64 -0.83 12.39 34.82
N VAL A 65 -0.54 11.31 34.05
CA VAL A 65 -0.83 11.22 32.61
C VAL A 65 -1.87 10.15 32.37
N THR A 66 -3.00 10.51 31.75
CA THR A 66 -4.03 9.57 31.29
C THR A 66 -4.03 9.52 29.78
N VAL A 67 -3.78 8.34 29.21
CA VAL A 67 -3.78 8.12 27.75
C VAL A 67 -5.14 7.59 27.31
N TYR A 68 -5.72 8.25 26.33
CA TYR A 68 -6.96 7.83 25.66
C TYR A 68 -6.64 7.33 24.26
N GLU A 69 -7.01 6.11 23.96
CA GLU A 69 -6.82 5.49 22.64
C GLU A 69 -8.14 4.97 22.09
N SER A 70 -8.26 4.95 20.76
CA SER A 70 -9.41 4.33 20.12
C SER A 70 -9.37 2.81 20.32
N PRO A 71 -10.49 2.16 20.65
CA PRO A 71 -10.58 0.70 20.70
C PRO A 71 -10.55 0.06 19.30
N ALA A 72 -10.70 0.86 18.24
CA ALA A 72 -10.65 0.35 16.87
C ALA A 72 -9.21 -0.08 16.52
N PRO A 73 -9.02 -1.24 15.88
CA PRO A 73 -7.70 -1.67 15.47
C PRO A 73 -7.15 -0.75 14.38
N ILE A 74 -5.87 -0.44 14.48
CA ILE A 74 -5.14 0.26 13.44
C ILE A 74 -4.62 -0.79 12.49
N LEU A 75 -5.08 -0.72 11.24
CA LEU A 75 -4.75 -1.66 10.18
C LEU A 75 -3.98 -0.93 9.07
N ALA A 76 -3.09 -1.67 8.41
CA ALA A 76 -2.34 -1.21 7.26
C ALA A 76 -2.23 -2.31 6.20
N LEU A 77 -2.03 -1.92 4.95
CA LEU A 77 -1.65 -2.80 3.84
C LEU A 77 -0.19 -2.55 3.48
N ALA A 78 0.58 -3.62 3.35
CA ALA A 78 1.88 -3.56 2.69
C ALA A 78 1.69 -3.34 1.17
N PRO A 79 2.71 -2.87 0.45
CA PRO A 79 2.71 -2.90 -1.00
C PRO A 79 2.35 -4.29 -1.53
N ALA A 80 1.56 -4.33 -2.60
CA ALA A 80 1.18 -5.59 -3.24
C ALA A 80 2.37 -6.18 -4.00
N GLU A 81 2.54 -7.50 -3.95
CA GLU A 81 3.61 -8.22 -4.63
C GLU A 81 3.02 -9.24 -5.61
N ILE A 82 3.74 -9.55 -6.69
CA ILE A 82 3.38 -10.66 -7.57
C ILE A 82 4.20 -11.87 -7.19
N GLU A 83 3.52 -12.95 -6.86
CA GLU A 83 4.15 -14.23 -6.55
C GLU A 83 3.36 -15.36 -7.25
N ASP A 84 4.04 -16.18 -8.03
CA ASP A 84 3.46 -17.28 -8.80
C ASP A 84 2.25 -16.88 -9.67
N GLY A 85 2.26 -15.66 -10.20
CA GLY A 85 1.17 -15.14 -11.06
C GLY A 85 -0.06 -14.64 -10.32
N ALA A 86 -0.10 -14.75 -8.99
CA ALA A 86 -1.13 -14.16 -8.14
C ALA A 86 -0.62 -12.86 -7.49
N VAL A 87 -1.56 -12.02 -7.06
CA VAL A 87 -1.24 -10.81 -6.30
C VAL A 87 -1.28 -11.14 -4.82
N ARG A 88 -0.11 -11.15 -4.18
CA ARG A 88 0.02 -11.34 -2.73
C ARG A 88 -0.26 -10.04 -2.01
N LEU A 89 -1.20 -10.09 -1.07
CA LEU A 89 -1.60 -8.98 -0.23
C LEU A 89 -1.33 -9.31 1.23
N THR A 90 -0.65 -8.40 1.93
CA THR A 90 -0.33 -8.54 3.34
C THR A 90 -0.94 -7.39 4.13
N ALA A 91 -1.89 -7.73 4.99
CA ALA A 91 -2.45 -6.81 5.97
C ALA A 91 -1.66 -6.88 7.28
N GLN A 92 -1.51 -5.75 7.95
CA GLN A 92 -0.83 -5.62 9.23
C GLN A 92 -1.74 -4.94 10.24
N ARG A 93 -1.61 -5.29 11.53
CA ARG A 93 -2.24 -4.58 12.64
C ARG A 93 -1.20 -4.10 13.63
N ALA A 94 -1.41 -2.91 14.18
CA ALA A 94 -0.45 -2.26 15.09
C ALA A 94 -0.27 -3.00 16.42
N ARG A 95 -1.24 -3.82 16.83
CA ARG A 95 -1.22 -4.56 18.10
C ARG A 95 -1.77 -5.96 17.92
N THR A 96 -1.28 -6.90 18.72
CA THR A 96 -1.87 -8.23 18.86
C THR A 96 -3.30 -8.15 19.43
N GLY A 97 -4.08 -9.21 19.28
CA GLY A 97 -5.45 -9.29 19.80
C GLY A 97 -6.18 -10.53 19.32
N ALA A 98 -7.47 -10.58 19.56
CA ALA A 98 -8.32 -11.68 19.11
C ALA A 98 -8.27 -11.90 17.59
N ALA A 99 -8.61 -13.10 17.15
CA ALA A 99 -8.77 -13.41 15.74
C ALA A 99 -9.78 -12.45 15.10
N ARG A 100 -9.49 -12.01 13.86
CA ARG A 100 -10.29 -11.00 13.17
C ARG A 100 -10.33 -11.24 11.69
N ASP A 101 -11.52 -11.25 11.12
CA ASP A 101 -11.73 -11.27 9.69
C ASP A 101 -11.75 -9.83 9.14
N ILE A 102 -11.12 -9.64 7.99
CA ILE A 102 -11.11 -8.41 7.21
C ILE A 102 -11.35 -8.75 5.74
N THR A 103 -11.79 -7.78 4.98
CA THR A 103 -11.91 -7.91 3.52
C THR A 103 -11.06 -6.84 2.87
N ILE A 104 -10.20 -7.23 1.92
CA ILE A 104 -9.50 -6.31 1.05
C ILE A 104 -10.31 -6.15 -0.23
N GLU A 105 -10.54 -4.92 -0.64
CA GLU A 105 -11.18 -4.54 -1.87
C GLU A 105 -10.14 -4.15 -2.90
N ALA A 106 -10.20 -4.76 -4.09
CA ALA A 106 -9.37 -4.45 -5.24
C ALA A 106 -10.12 -3.51 -6.18
N HIS A 107 -9.72 -2.26 -6.22
CA HIS A 107 -10.33 -1.22 -7.05
C HIS A 107 -9.52 -0.98 -8.32
N GLY A 108 -10.21 -0.74 -9.41
CA GLY A 108 -9.60 -0.44 -10.69
C GLY A 108 -10.51 0.38 -11.58
N ARG A 109 -10.20 0.43 -12.87
CA ARG A 109 -10.99 1.12 -13.87
C ARG A 109 -11.66 0.13 -14.81
N ASP A 110 -12.93 0.37 -15.12
CA ASP A 110 -13.61 -0.36 -16.18
C ASP A 110 -13.11 0.09 -17.57
N PRO A 111 -13.56 -0.56 -18.69
CA PRO A 111 -13.17 -0.15 -20.02
C PRO A 111 -13.53 1.28 -20.40
N GLN A 112 -14.49 1.88 -19.69
CA GLN A 112 -14.89 3.27 -19.86
C GLN A 112 -14.09 4.25 -18.98
N GLY A 113 -13.12 3.73 -18.18
CA GLY A 113 -12.28 4.52 -17.28
C GLY A 113 -12.92 4.85 -15.94
N LEU A 114 -14.12 4.36 -15.64
CA LEU A 114 -14.81 4.61 -14.39
C LEU A 114 -14.28 3.74 -13.25
N PRO A 115 -14.12 4.28 -12.04
CA PRO A 115 -13.70 3.49 -10.87
C PRO A 115 -14.70 2.38 -10.57
N ARG A 116 -14.20 1.16 -10.36
CA ARG A 116 -14.99 -0.03 -10.03
C ARG A 116 -14.29 -0.90 -9.01
N LEU A 117 -15.08 -1.58 -8.20
CA LEU A 117 -14.64 -2.74 -7.43
C LEU A 117 -14.49 -3.92 -8.41
N LEU A 118 -13.27 -4.44 -8.55
CA LEU A 118 -12.96 -5.53 -9.48
C LEU A 118 -12.94 -6.89 -8.79
N ALA A 119 -12.49 -6.93 -7.52
CA ALA A 119 -12.44 -8.15 -6.73
C ALA A 119 -12.40 -7.84 -5.23
N THR A 120 -12.62 -8.88 -4.43
CA THR A 120 -12.44 -8.84 -2.97
C THR A 120 -11.63 -10.05 -2.51
N LEU A 121 -10.81 -9.86 -1.48
CA LEU A 121 -10.04 -10.93 -0.84
C LEU A 121 -10.35 -10.93 0.67
N PRO A 122 -11.01 -11.97 1.20
CA PRO A 122 -11.15 -12.14 2.63
C PRO A 122 -9.81 -12.58 3.22
N LEU A 123 -9.39 -11.93 4.30
CA LEU A 123 -8.23 -12.31 5.10
C LEU A 123 -8.62 -12.45 6.56
N ARG A 124 -7.87 -13.28 7.29
CA ARG A 124 -8.05 -13.49 8.71
C ARG A 124 -6.75 -13.28 9.46
N PHE A 125 -6.76 -12.40 10.44
CA PHE A 125 -5.75 -12.39 11.49
C PHE A 125 -6.06 -13.50 12.49
N ASP A 126 -5.12 -14.39 12.72
CA ASP A 126 -5.22 -15.34 13.84
C ASP A 126 -5.06 -14.62 15.17
N THR A 127 -5.42 -15.30 16.26
CA THR A 127 -5.21 -14.78 17.61
C THR A 127 -3.73 -14.43 17.79
N ASP A 128 -3.49 -13.20 18.28
CA ASP A 128 -2.17 -12.62 18.53
C ASP A 128 -1.26 -12.46 17.30
N ALA A 129 -1.69 -12.85 16.10
CA ALA A 129 -0.97 -12.53 14.87
C ALA A 129 -1.06 -11.04 14.55
N THR A 130 0.04 -10.42 14.14
CA THR A 130 0.09 -9.01 13.67
C THR A 130 0.01 -8.88 12.16
N THR A 131 0.06 -10.00 11.44
CA THR A 131 0.00 -10.05 9.96
C THR A 131 -1.05 -11.05 9.50
N ALA A 132 -1.66 -10.77 8.36
CA ALA A 132 -2.53 -11.69 7.63
C ALA A 132 -2.20 -11.55 6.14
N THR A 133 -1.94 -12.67 5.46
CA THR A 133 -1.52 -12.70 4.06
C THR A 133 -2.47 -13.59 3.27
N GLY A 134 -2.68 -13.24 2.00
CA GLY A 134 -3.45 -14.05 1.08
C GLY A 134 -3.17 -13.66 -0.37
N ASP A 135 -3.53 -14.57 -1.26
CA ASP A 135 -3.25 -14.46 -2.68
C ASP A 135 -4.56 -14.20 -3.45
N LEU A 136 -4.55 -13.13 -4.24
CA LEU A 136 -5.65 -12.76 -5.12
C LEU A 136 -5.29 -13.17 -6.54
N SER A 137 -5.98 -14.21 -7.04
CA SER A 137 -5.85 -14.64 -8.43
C SER A 137 -6.81 -13.85 -9.31
N LEU A 138 -6.27 -13.14 -10.29
CA LEU A 138 -7.02 -12.37 -11.27
C LEU A 138 -6.46 -12.60 -12.68
N PRO A 139 -7.34 -12.63 -13.70
CA PRO A 139 -6.90 -12.55 -15.09
C PRO A 139 -6.00 -11.35 -15.34
N ALA A 140 -5.03 -11.48 -16.24
CA ALA A 140 -4.04 -10.43 -16.53
C ALA A 140 -4.69 -9.09 -16.89
N GLU A 141 -5.78 -9.12 -17.66
CA GLU A 141 -6.51 -7.93 -18.10
C GLU A 141 -7.18 -7.17 -16.94
N LEU A 142 -7.69 -7.89 -15.93
CA LEU A 142 -8.25 -7.26 -14.73
C LEU A 142 -7.13 -6.75 -13.82
N ARG A 143 -6.05 -7.50 -13.69
CA ARG A 143 -4.87 -7.10 -12.90
C ARG A 143 -4.24 -5.81 -13.43
N ALA A 144 -4.11 -5.67 -14.75
CA ALA A 144 -3.59 -4.47 -15.39
C ALA A 144 -4.45 -3.21 -15.16
N ARG A 145 -5.71 -3.38 -14.79
CA ARG A 145 -6.64 -2.28 -14.51
C ARG A 145 -6.71 -1.88 -13.04
N LEU A 146 -6.05 -2.62 -12.15
CA LEU A 146 -6.01 -2.30 -10.73
C LEU A 146 -5.31 -0.95 -10.52
N THR A 147 -5.84 -0.18 -9.60
CA THR A 147 -5.29 1.13 -9.21
C THR A 147 -4.95 1.20 -7.74
N ARG A 148 -5.66 0.45 -6.89
CA ARG A 148 -5.42 0.39 -5.46
C ARG A 148 -6.08 -0.82 -4.81
N PHE A 149 -5.57 -1.17 -3.65
CA PHE A 149 -6.23 -2.05 -2.69
C PHE A 149 -6.56 -1.27 -1.44
N GLU A 150 -7.69 -1.58 -0.79
CA GLU A 150 -8.09 -0.95 0.46
C GLU A 150 -8.75 -1.96 1.40
N ILE A 151 -8.57 -1.79 2.71
CA ILE A 151 -9.27 -2.60 3.71
C ILE A 151 -10.69 -2.03 3.87
N MET A 152 -11.70 -2.84 3.58
CA MET A 152 -13.10 -2.45 3.66
C MET A 152 -13.45 -1.83 5.01
N GLY A 153 -14.09 -0.66 4.96
CA GLY A 153 -14.55 0.06 6.16
C GLY A 153 -13.45 0.79 6.93
N GLN A 154 -12.23 0.90 6.38
CA GLN A 154 -11.13 1.68 6.95
C GLN A 154 -10.91 2.98 6.15
N ASN A 155 -10.86 4.11 6.84
CA ASN A 155 -10.67 5.44 6.22
C ASN A 155 -9.31 6.05 6.61
N THR A 156 -8.25 5.23 6.63
CA THR A 156 -6.89 5.66 6.97
C THR A 156 -5.95 5.44 5.80
N ALA A 157 -4.96 6.30 5.64
CA ALA A 157 -3.97 6.17 4.58
C ALA A 157 -3.20 4.82 4.65
N GLY A 158 -2.95 4.30 5.86
CA GLY A 158 -2.29 3.01 6.04
C GLY A 158 -3.12 1.82 5.54
N ALA A 159 -4.45 1.95 5.48
CA ALA A 159 -5.34 0.88 5.02
C ALA A 159 -5.48 0.82 3.48
N VAL A 160 -4.72 1.65 2.76
CA VAL A 160 -4.74 1.72 1.30
C VAL A 160 -3.32 1.51 0.77
N THR A 161 -3.17 0.68 -0.24
CA THR A 161 -1.94 0.58 -1.05
C THR A 161 -2.27 0.83 -2.52
N LEU A 162 -1.47 1.65 -3.16
CA LEU A 162 -1.61 1.94 -4.59
C LEU A 162 -0.89 0.86 -5.39
N THR A 163 -1.43 0.54 -6.55
CA THR A 163 -0.75 -0.32 -7.51
C THR A 163 0.19 0.50 -8.38
N ASP A 164 1.29 -0.10 -8.76
CA ASP A 164 2.22 0.42 -9.74
C ASP A 164 2.28 -0.49 -10.98
N ASP A 165 3.22 -0.20 -11.84
CA ASP A 165 3.40 -0.96 -13.07
C ASP A 165 3.94 -2.38 -12.85
N SER A 166 4.35 -2.74 -11.62
CA SER A 166 4.81 -4.10 -11.31
C SER A 166 3.68 -5.14 -11.40
N LEU A 167 2.43 -4.71 -11.22
CA LEU A 167 1.25 -5.56 -11.37
C LEU A 167 0.79 -5.74 -12.82
N LYS A 168 1.35 -4.97 -13.76
CA LYS A 168 1.03 -5.07 -15.19
C LYS A 168 1.99 -6.04 -15.86
N ARG A 169 1.47 -6.92 -16.69
CA ARG A 169 2.30 -7.62 -17.68
C ARG A 169 2.69 -6.61 -18.76
N ARG A 170 3.98 -6.59 -19.12
CA ARG A 170 4.49 -5.73 -20.19
C ARG A 170 4.19 -6.38 -21.54
N GLU A 171 3.73 -5.58 -22.48
CA GLU A 171 3.65 -6.00 -23.89
C GLU A 171 5.02 -5.82 -24.53
N VAL A 172 5.64 -6.96 -24.87
CA VAL A 172 6.98 -7.00 -25.44
C VAL A 172 6.90 -7.52 -26.87
N ALA A 173 7.24 -6.67 -27.83
CA ALA A 173 7.35 -7.08 -29.23
C ALA A 173 8.74 -7.67 -29.49
N LEU A 174 8.77 -8.92 -29.97
CA LEU A 174 10.00 -9.61 -30.39
C LEU A 174 10.07 -9.60 -31.92
N ILE A 175 11.04 -8.88 -32.46
CA ILE A 175 11.21 -8.76 -33.93
C ILE A 175 12.50 -9.45 -34.34
N ALA A 176 12.35 -10.58 -35.03
CA ALA A 176 13.45 -11.29 -35.63
C ALA A 176 13.96 -10.57 -36.89
N GLY A 177 15.26 -10.51 -37.05
CA GLY A 177 15.88 -10.09 -38.32
C GLY A 177 15.53 -11.04 -39.47
N ARG A 178 15.81 -10.61 -40.72
CA ARG A 178 15.41 -11.32 -41.96
C ARG A 178 16.07 -12.69 -42.17
N GLU A 179 16.93 -13.17 -41.31
CA GLU A 179 17.57 -14.48 -41.41
C GLU A 179 16.72 -15.59 -40.80
N ASN A 180 15.50 -15.78 -41.32
CA ASN A 180 14.72 -17.00 -41.06
C ASN A 180 15.36 -18.15 -41.82
N ARG A 181 16.29 -18.87 -41.18
CA ARG A 181 16.67 -20.21 -41.63
C ARG A 181 15.58 -21.17 -41.15
N GLU A 182 14.66 -21.51 -42.07
CA GLU A 182 13.67 -22.55 -41.84
C GLU A 182 14.36 -23.80 -41.25
N GLY A 183 13.99 -24.20 -40.06
CA GLY A 183 14.41 -25.46 -39.43
C GLY A 183 15.32 -25.38 -38.22
N LEU A 184 15.71 -24.18 -37.73
CA LEU A 184 16.59 -24.04 -36.55
C LEU A 184 15.98 -23.09 -35.50
N GLU A 185 14.72 -23.29 -35.17
CA GLU A 185 14.01 -22.47 -34.17
C GLU A 185 14.74 -22.38 -32.80
N LEU A 186 15.37 -23.50 -32.37
CA LEU A 186 16.16 -23.56 -31.12
C LEU A 186 17.48 -22.76 -31.18
N LEU A 187 17.93 -22.33 -32.34
CA LEU A 187 19.11 -21.50 -32.53
C LEU A 187 18.77 -20.02 -32.77
N SER A 188 17.47 -19.68 -32.75
CA SER A 188 17.06 -18.28 -32.83
C SER A 188 17.53 -17.53 -31.59
N PRO A 189 18.17 -16.37 -31.74
CA PRO A 189 18.54 -15.52 -30.60
C PRO A 189 17.35 -15.16 -29.72
N LEU A 190 16.15 -15.08 -30.29
CA LEU A 190 14.92 -14.73 -29.58
C LEU A 190 14.30 -15.88 -28.80
N HIS A 191 14.58 -17.17 -29.16
CA HIS A 191 13.96 -18.32 -28.50
C HIS A 191 14.17 -18.33 -26.98
N TYR A 192 15.40 -18.14 -26.51
CA TYR A 192 15.69 -18.12 -25.08
C TYR A 192 15.09 -16.91 -24.39
N LEU A 193 15.07 -15.77 -25.07
CA LEU A 193 14.45 -14.54 -24.55
C LEU A 193 12.94 -14.69 -24.46
N GLU A 194 12.30 -15.28 -25.46
CA GLU A 194 10.88 -15.61 -25.46
C GLU A 194 10.52 -16.50 -24.26
N GLN A 195 11.23 -17.61 -24.07
CA GLN A 195 11.02 -18.51 -22.94
C GLN A 195 11.22 -17.82 -21.58
N ALA A 196 12.17 -16.90 -21.49
CA ALA A 196 12.43 -16.14 -20.26
C ALA A 196 11.32 -15.09 -19.98
N LEU A 197 10.70 -14.55 -21.02
CA LEU A 197 9.70 -13.49 -20.89
C LEU A 197 8.27 -14.01 -20.74
N ILE A 198 7.94 -15.20 -21.27
CA ILE A 198 6.60 -15.82 -21.18
C ILE A 198 5.98 -15.73 -19.77
N PRO A 199 6.69 -15.97 -18.65
CA PRO A 199 6.10 -15.87 -17.32
C PRO A 199 5.70 -14.45 -16.90
N SER A 200 6.35 -13.41 -17.45
CA SER A 200 6.27 -12.03 -16.96
C SER A 200 5.75 -11.00 -17.97
N ALA A 201 5.70 -11.35 -19.26
CA ALA A 201 5.30 -10.45 -20.34
C ALA A 201 4.27 -11.08 -21.28
N ASP A 202 3.52 -10.23 -21.95
CA ASP A 202 2.67 -10.60 -23.09
C ASP A 202 3.48 -10.35 -24.36
N LEU A 203 3.81 -11.43 -25.07
CA LEU A 203 4.68 -11.37 -26.24
C LEU A 203 3.87 -11.09 -27.51
N LEU A 204 4.37 -10.15 -28.31
CA LEU A 204 3.85 -9.80 -29.62
C LEU A 204 4.88 -10.22 -30.68
N ASP A 205 4.50 -11.15 -31.53
CA ASP A 205 5.33 -11.61 -32.66
C ASP A 205 4.85 -10.97 -33.96
N GLY A 206 5.76 -10.60 -34.84
CA GLY A 206 5.42 -10.06 -36.13
C GLY A 206 6.47 -9.12 -36.71
N ALA A 207 6.17 -8.61 -37.90
CA ALA A 207 7.01 -7.55 -38.47
C ALA A 207 6.79 -6.23 -37.73
N LEU A 208 7.81 -5.35 -37.72
CA LEU A 208 7.75 -4.07 -37.03
C LEU A 208 6.48 -3.27 -37.36
N MET A 209 6.07 -3.27 -38.63
CA MET A 209 4.89 -2.52 -39.09
C MET A 209 3.57 -3.10 -38.59
N ASP A 210 3.55 -4.39 -38.22
CA ASP A 210 2.35 -5.08 -37.74
C ASP A 210 2.19 -4.93 -36.23
N VAL A 211 3.32 -4.87 -35.48
CA VAL A 211 3.32 -4.74 -34.01
C VAL A 211 3.26 -3.29 -33.52
N LEU A 212 3.73 -2.33 -34.30
CA LEU A 212 3.68 -0.90 -33.91
C LEU A 212 2.28 -0.37 -33.58
N PRO A 213 1.21 -0.74 -34.33
CA PRO A 213 -0.15 -0.29 -34.00
C PRO A 213 -0.67 -0.80 -32.64
N ALA A 214 -0.13 -1.92 -32.12
CA ALA A 214 -0.47 -2.45 -30.81
C ALA A 214 0.17 -1.64 -29.66
N ASN A 215 1.11 -0.72 -29.98
CA ASN A 215 1.80 0.16 -29.03
C ASN A 215 2.47 -0.59 -27.87
N PRO A 216 3.37 -1.56 -28.16
CA PRO A 216 4.05 -2.36 -27.13
C PRO A 216 4.88 -1.48 -26.19
N ASP A 217 5.00 -1.92 -24.92
CA ASP A 217 5.83 -1.25 -23.91
C ASP A 217 7.33 -1.33 -24.25
N VAL A 218 7.74 -2.44 -24.87
CA VAL A 218 9.14 -2.72 -25.24
C VAL A 218 9.20 -3.37 -26.62
N ILE A 219 10.17 -2.97 -27.44
CA ILE A 219 10.50 -3.63 -28.72
C ILE A 219 11.92 -4.15 -28.62
N VAL A 220 12.06 -5.44 -28.86
CA VAL A 220 13.37 -6.12 -28.94
C VAL A 220 13.65 -6.48 -30.40
N LEU A 221 14.78 -6.00 -30.89
CA LEU A 221 15.27 -6.27 -32.25
C LEU A 221 16.46 -7.25 -32.16
N ALA A 222 16.43 -8.37 -32.87
CA ALA A 222 17.50 -9.35 -32.90
C ALA A 222 17.79 -9.86 -34.32
#